data_437d2798346f2bb53ad55e7eda12d9b0
#
_entry.id   437d2798346f2bb53ad55e7eda12d9b0
#
_cell.length_a   1.000
_cell.length_b   1.000
_cell.length_c   1.000
_cell.angle_alpha   90.00
_cell.angle_beta   90.00
_cell.angle_gamma   90.00
#
_symmetry.space_group_name_H-M   'P 1'
#
loop_
_entity.id
_entity.type
_entity.pdbx_description
1 polymer ?
#
loop_
_entity_poly.entity_id
_entity_poly.type
_entity_poly.pdbx_seq_one_letter_code
_entity_poly.pdbx_strand_id
1 'polypeptide(L)'
;MLLACFVISGITVRGDSLSDPNVLPLDYSAIRGANYCTAGGHHLEHWLNYDPKETERDLDYAKRIGINQVRVFLSYSAYLKNKESFREHLVHLARACQARSIGLMPVVSYKSEMFHEAAPYPLSRAWARELLDTVGNEPALAFWDVFNEPDYPPTDADRAAHLAYARVLAGIFRELDPRRPRTPVTIGFAFEKSMEENADVVDVLSFHDYLPTRAEIRDNIAAAVTFAAKVNKPLINTEIGCTGRANPYDMIIEEYSKARVGFYVWELMITKYWGDVHGIFYADGTIRDPSIPAAMLGLYRNRTPSAVEEFPDREGWVTRTVTEGRQWLSTAYAPYADGLRLAEIAANLLEANELVPMRDLPARRVALLRGGVPDPSALRELLTDLLNKLEPYKHEAKVK
;
A
#
# COMPACT_ATOMS: atom_id res chain seq x y z
N MET A 1 27.99 -12.96 -38.76
CA MET A 1 27.91 -12.23 -37.50
C MET A 1 26.96 -11.09 -37.71
N LEU A 2 25.65 -11.32 -37.52
CA LEU A 2 24.58 -10.33 -37.69
C LEU A 2 23.93 -10.09 -36.31
N LEU A 3 24.09 -8.87 -35.80
CA LEU A 3 23.41 -8.37 -34.60
C LEU A 3 21.97 -8.08 -34.96
N ALA A 4 21.02 -8.79 -34.34
CA ALA A 4 19.61 -8.47 -34.44
C ALA A 4 19.25 -7.51 -33.32
N CYS A 5 19.04 -6.23 -33.68
CA CYS A 5 18.41 -5.25 -32.81
C CYS A 5 16.91 -5.56 -32.71
N PHE A 6 16.44 -5.96 -31.54
CA PHE A 6 14.99 -5.97 -31.24
C PHE A 6 14.54 -4.55 -30.94
N VAL A 7 13.82 -3.97 -31.89
CA VAL A 7 13.05 -2.72 -31.70
C VAL A 7 11.74 -3.12 -31.02
N ILE A 8 11.56 -2.75 -29.74
CA ILE A 8 10.28 -2.85 -29.07
C ILE A 8 9.44 -1.67 -29.56
N SER A 9 8.51 -1.96 -30.47
CA SER A 9 7.51 -1.01 -30.93
C SER A 9 6.57 -0.68 -29.77
N GLY A 10 6.65 0.55 -29.26
CA GLY A 10 5.69 1.10 -28.33
C GLY A 10 4.29 1.17 -28.97
N ILE A 11 3.33 0.48 -28.42
CA ILE A 11 1.92 0.63 -28.76
C ILE A 11 1.46 1.95 -28.16
N THR A 12 1.43 2.99 -28.98
CA THR A 12 0.79 4.27 -28.67
C THR A 12 -0.72 4.07 -28.85
N VAL A 13 -1.45 3.89 -27.77
CA VAL A 13 -2.92 4.02 -27.79
C VAL A 13 -3.24 5.51 -27.93
N ARG A 14 -3.54 5.94 -29.17
CA ARG A 14 -4.18 7.23 -29.39
C ARG A 14 -5.65 7.12 -28.98
N GLY A 15 -5.97 7.67 -27.82
CA GLY A 15 -7.33 7.98 -27.41
C GLY A 15 -7.45 9.50 -27.31
N ASP A 16 -7.91 10.16 -28.36
CA ASP A 16 -8.40 11.54 -28.27
C ASP A 16 -9.74 11.52 -27.52
N SER A 17 -9.67 11.53 -26.20
CA SER A 17 -10.77 11.99 -25.36
C SER A 17 -10.28 13.27 -24.70
N LEU A 18 -11.02 14.36 -24.90
CA LEU A 18 -10.90 15.56 -24.10
C LEU A 18 -11.11 15.12 -22.64
N SER A 19 -10.01 14.86 -21.93
CA SER A 19 -10.04 14.47 -20.54
C SER A 19 -10.57 15.66 -19.76
N ASP A 20 -11.71 15.48 -19.09
CA ASP A 20 -12.16 16.42 -18.08
C ASP A 20 -10.99 16.60 -17.07
N PRO A 21 -10.47 17.83 -16.88
CA PRO A 21 -9.34 18.09 -16.00
C PRO A 21 -9.64 17.72 -14.52
N ASN A 22 -10.90 17.44 -14.19
CA ASN A 22 -11.33 17.00 -12.87
C ASN A 22 -11.37 15.47 -12.71
N VAL A 23 -11.20 14.70 -13.80
CA VAL A 23 -11.13 13.23 -13.73
C VAL A 23 -9.67 12.83 -13.53
N LEU A 24 -9.38 12.17 -12.44
CA LEU A 24 -8.03 11.64 -12.15
C LEU A 24 -7.67 10.61 -13.23
N PRO A 25 -6.55 10.79 -13.96
CA PRO A 25 -6.12 9.80 -14.94
C PRO A 25 -5.78 8.49 -14.22
N LEU A 26 -6.39 7.39 -14.67
CA LEU A 26 -6.18 6.06 -14.12
C LEU A 26 -4.91 5.43 -14.71
N ASP A 27 -3.78 5.68 -14.08
CA ASP A 27 -2.61 4.81 -14.21
C ASP A 27 -2.69 3.73 -13.12
N TYR A 28 -3.11 2.53 -13.51
CA TYR A 28 -3.28 1.40 -12.59
C TYR A 28 -1.98 1.04 -11.84
N SER A 29 -0.83 1.24 -12.47
CA SER A 29 0.48 0.94 -11.86
C SER A 29 0.89 1.99 -10.81
N ALA A 30 0.32 3.16 -10.87
CA ALA A 30 0.59 4.28 -9.96
C ALA A 30 -0.34 4.28 -8.73
N ILE A 31 -1.29 3.36 -8.63
CA ILE A 31 -2.19 3.27 -7.49
C ILE A 31 -1.41 2.90 -6.23
N ARG A 32 -1.54 3.74 -5.21
CA ARG A 32 -1.07 3.55 -3.85
C ARG A 32 -2.27 3.77 -2.93
N GLY A 33 -3.08 2.74 -2.78
CA GLY A 33 -4.36 2.80 -2.10
C GLY A 33 -4.31 2.33 -0.65
N ALA A 34 -5.41 2.59 0.06
CA ALA A 34 -5.70 1.99 1.36
C ALA A 34 -7.17 1.62 1.47
N ASN A 35 -7.47 0.54 2.15
CA ASN A 35 -8.81 0.29 2.64
C ASN A 35 -9.11 1.24 3.79
N TYR A 36 -10.30 1.80 3.84
CA TYR A 36 -10.62 2.84 4.80
C TYR A 36 -11.92 2.55 5.56
N CYS A 37 -11.79 2.58 6.87
CA CYS A 37 -12.84 2.77 7.85
C CYS A 37 -12.30 3.74 8.91
N THR A 38 -13.18 4.45 9.63
CA THR A 38 -12.76 5.26 10.77
C THR A 38 -12.27 4.39 11.92
N ALA A 39 -11.39 4.92 12.77
CA ALA A 39 -10.85 4.16 13.91
C ALA A 39 -11.93 3.61 14.86
N GLY A 40 -13.05 4.32 14.99
CA GLY A 40 -14.16 3.97 15.87
C GLY A 40 -15.12 2.91 15.36
N GLY A 41 -15.10 2.59 14.06
CA GLY A 41 -16.09 1.70 13.44
C GLY A 41 -15.55 0.91 12.26
N HIS A 42 -16.24 -0.17 11.92
CA HIS A 42 -15.94 -1.00 10.77
C HIS A 42 -17.24 -1.29 10.02
N HIS A 43 -17.21 -1.32 8.68
CA HIS A 43 -18.39 -1.58 7.84
C HIS A 43 -19.66 -0.84 8.29
N LEU A 44 -20.63 -1.52 8.87
CA LEU A 44 -21.90 -0.94 9.35
C LEU A 44 -21.67 0.24 10.32
N GLU A 45 -20.77 0.08 11.29
CA GLU A 45 -20.54 1.10 12.33
C GLU A 45 -19.87 2.36 11.76
N HIS A 46 -19.02 2.22 10.76
CA HIS A 46 -18.44 3.35 10.03
C HIS A 46 -19.54 4.28 9.48
N TRP A 47 -20.57 3.71 8.86
CA TRP A 47 -21.66 4.49 8.27
C TRP A 47 -22.66 5.02 9.30
N LEU A 48 -22.92 4.28 10.38
CA LEU A 48 -23.83 4.71 11.43
C LEU A 48 -23.27 5.84 12.31
N ASN A 49 -21.95 5.87 12.47
CA ASN A 49 -21.22 6.82 13.30
C ASN A 49 -20.36 7.77 12.44
N TYR A 50 -20.70 7.93 11.17
CA TYR A 50 -19.94 8.74 10.24
C TYR A 50 -19.78 10.19 10.73
N ASP A 51 -18.52 10.62 10.87
CA ASP A 51 -18.19 12.02 11.17
C ASP A 51 -17.41 12.63 9.99
N PRO A 52 -17.96 13.67 9.34
CA PRO A 52 -17.26 14.36 8.24
C PRO A 52 -15.88 14.86 8.61
N LYS A 53 -15.71 15.41 9.83
CA LYS A 53 -14.44 15.96 10.28
C LYS A 53 -13.38 14.88 10.52
N GLU A 54 -13.81 13.74 11.08
CA GLU A 54 -12.95 12.58 11.25
C GLU A 54 -12.51 12.05 9.88
N THR A 55 -13.45 11.89 8.96
CA THR A 55 -13.18 11.44 7.59
C THR A 55 -12.19 12.35 6.87
N GLU A 56 -12.40 13.67 6.92
CA GLU A 56 -11.49 14.63 6.31
C GLU A 56 -10.07 14.58 6.90
N ARG A 57 -9.97 14.50 8.23
CA ARG A 57 -8.70 14.32 8.95
C ARG A 57 -7.97 13.06 8.50
N ASP A 58 -8.66 11.92 8.44
CA ASP A 58 -8.09 10.62 8.08
C ASP A 58 -7.61 10.61 6.62
N LEU A 59 -8.35 11.26 5.72
CA LEU A 59 -7.92 11.45 4.33
C LEU A 59 -6.71 12.39 4.20
N ASP A 60 -6.54 13.38 5.11
CA ASP A 60 -5.33 14.19 5.18
C ASP A 60 -4.12 13.35 5.61
N TYR A 61 -4.31 12.39 6.52
CA TYR A 61 -3.27 11.41 6.86
C TYR A 61 -2.89 10.53 5.67
N ALA A 62 -3.88 10.05 4.93
CA ALA A 62 -3.66 9.27 3.71
C ALA A 62 -2.82 10.06 2.69
N LYS A 63 -3.21 11.29 2.39
CA LYS A 63 -2.49 12.18 1.47
C LYS A 63 -1.05 12.42 1.90
N ARG A 64 -0.80 12.60 3.20
CA ARG A 64 0.54 12.87 3.77
C ARG A 64 1.57 11.79 3.43
N ILE A 65 1.14 10.54 3.26
CA ILE A 65 2.02 9.41 2.93
C ILE A 65 1.91 8.94 1.47
N GLY A 66 1.30 9.74 0.61
CA GLY A 66 1.22 9.46 -0.82
C GLY A 66 0.11 8.47 -1.23
N ILE A 67 -0.86 8.19 -0.36
CA ILE A 67 -2.05 7.43 -0.75
C ILE A 67 -2.88 8.29 -1.70
N ASN A 68 -3.22 7.72 -2.85
CA ASN A 68 -3.95 8.37 -3.93
C ASN A 68 -5.31 7.73 -4.23
N GLN A 69 -5.66 6.66 -3.55
CA GLN A 69 -6.99 6.04 -3.61
C GLN A 69 -7.40 5.44 -2.27
N VAL A 70 -8.71 5.41 -1.99
CA VAL A 70 -9.28 4.68 -0.86
C VAL A 70 -10.37 3.72 -1.32
N ARG A 71 -10.39 2.52 -0.73
CA ARG A 71 -11.39 1.48 -0.92
C ARG A 71 -12.24 1.41 0.34
N VAL A 72 -13.58 1.56 0.19
CA VAL A 72 -14.50 1.72 1.32
C VAL A 72 -15.68 0.77 1.19
N PHE A 73 -15.91 -0.05 2.20
CA PHE A 73 -17.04 -0.97 2.26
C PHE A 73 -18.35 -0.21 2.51
N LEU A 74 -19.29 -0.37 1.60
CA LEU A 74 -20.65 0.15 1.78
C LEU A 74 -21.47 -0.80 2.66
N SER A 75 -22.50 -0.27 3.32
CA SER A 75 -23.42 -1.07 4.11
C SER A 75 -24.87 -0.80 3.70
N TYR A 76 -25.51 -1.79 3.08
CA TYR A 76 -26.93 -1.74 2.78
C TYR A 76 -27.76 -1.69 4.06
N SER A 77 -27.30 -2.35 5.11
CA SER A 77 -27.93 -2.32 6.43
C SER A 77 -27.94 -0.91 7.04
N ALA A 78 -26.85 -0.14 6.86
CA ALA A 78 -26.83 1.28 7.27
C ALA A 78 -27.76 2.13 6.42
N TYR A 79 -27.76 1.94 5.10
CA TYR A 79 -28.69 2.60 4.19
C TYR A 79 -30.15 2.37 4.58
N LEU A 80 -30.54 1.15 4.92
CA LEU A 80 -31.91 0.85 5.34
C LEU A 80 -32.32 1.55 6.65
N LYS A 81 -31.36 1.81 7.55
CA LYS A 81 -31.64 2.53 8.80
C LYS A 81 -31.92 4.01 8.59
N ASN A 82 -31.16 4.67 7.73
CA ASN A 82 -31.38 6.07 7.36
C ASN A 82 -30.81 6.35 5.96
N LYS A 83 -31.69 6.30 4.98
CA LYS A 83 -31.34 6.48 3.56
C LYS A 83 -30.75 7.84 3.23
N GLU A 84 -31.33 8.90 3.81
CA GLU A 84 -30.91 10.27 3.55
C GLU A 84 -29.50 10.52 4.11
N SER A 85 -29.28 10.20 5.38
CA SER A 85 -27.98 10.32 6.03
C SER A 85 -26.91 9.50 5.32
N PHE A 86 -27.21 8.27 4.91
CA PHE A 86 -26.25 7.43 4.14
C PHE A 86 -25.84 8.10 2.82
N ARG A 87 -26.80 8.66 2.06
CA ARG A 87 -26.52 9.40 0.81
C ARG A 87 -25.63 10.61 1.05
N GLU A 88 -25.98 11.43 2.05
CA GLU A 88 -25.21 12.60 2.43
C GLU A 88 -23.77 12.23 2.80
N HIS A 89 -23.58 11.19 3.60
CA HIS A 89 -22.28 10.69 4.01
C HIS A 89 -21.45 10.17 2.82
N LEU A 90 -22.07 9.42 1.91
CA LEU A 90 -21.38 8.88 0.74
C LEU A 90 -20.97 9.98 -0.24
N VAL A 91 -21.82 10.99 -0.46
CA VAL A 91 -21.49 12.19 -1.26
C VAL A 91 -20.38 12.99 -0.59
N HIS A 92 -20.47 13.20 0.74
CA HIS A 92 -19.43 13.90 1.49
C HIS A 92 -18.08 13.18 1.34
N LEU A 93 -18.03 11.85 1.52
CA LEU A 93 -16.82 11.07 1.35
C LEU A 93 -16.21 11.24 -0.05
N ALA A 94 -17.02 11.14 -1.10
CA ALA A 94 -16.56 11.33 -2.48
C ALA A 94 -15.96 12.73 -2.70
N ARG A 95 -16.59 13.77 -2.18
CA ARG A 95 -16.11 15.16 -2.29
C ARG A 95 -14.88 15.43 -1.44
N ALA A 96 -14.81 14.86 -0.24
CA ALA A 96 -13.61 14.92 0.60
C ALA A 96 -12.40 14.25 -0.05
N CYS A 97 -12.61 13.11 -0.73
CA CYS A 97 -11.61 12.46 -1.57
C CYS A 97 -11.19 13.35 -2.74
N GLN A 98 -12.14 13.93 -3.48
CA GLN A 98 -11.87 14.83 -4.61
C GLN A 98 -11.03 16.03 -4.20
N ALA A 99 -11.37 16.67 -3.09
CA ALA A 99 -10.63 17.83 -2.57
C ALA A 99 -9.15 17.53 -2.25
N ARG A 100 -8.82 16.25 -2.06
CA ARG A 100 -7.46 15.77 -1.76
C ARG A 100 -6.77 15.08 -2.92
N SER A 101 -7.42 15.02 -4.08
CA SER A 101 -6.96 14.26 -5.25
C SER A 101 -6.80 12.77 -4.94
N ILE A 102 -7.71 12.22 -4.15
CA ILE A 102 -7.80 10.80 -3.80
C ILE A 102 -8.96 10.19 -4.58
N GLY A 103 -8.72 9.06 -5.26
CA GLY A 103 -9.78 8.30 -5.92
C GLY A 103 -10.56 7.47 -4.90
N LEU A 104 -11.86 7.26 -5.17
CA LEU A 104 -12.77 6.46 -4.34
C LEU A 104 -13.13 5.15 -5.06
N MET A 105 -12.99 4.03 -4.37
CA MET A 105 -13.47 2.72 -4.80
C MET A 105 -14.44 2.15 -3.76
N PRO A 106 -15.75 2.31 -3.94
CA PRO A 106 -16.74 1.68 -3.08
C PRO A 106 -16.81 0.16 -3.29
N VAL A 107 -16.83 -0.61 -2.20
CA VAL A 107 -17.16 -2.05 -2.20
C VAL A 107 -18.65 -2.18 -2.00
N VAL A 108 -19.33 -2.72 -3.03
CA VAL A 108 -20.81 -2.72 -3.10
C VAL A 108 -21.45 -3.80 -2.26
N SER A 109 -20.83 -4.97 -2.22
CA SER A 109 -21.32 -6.15 -1.51
C SER A 109 -20.20 -6.99 -0.97
N TYR A 110 -20.49 -7.75 0.05
CA TYR A 110 -19.64 -8.74 0.67
C TYR A 110 -20.52 -9.77 1.37
N LYS A 111 -19.94 -10.83 1.85
CA LYS A 111 -20.59 -12.05 2.38
C LYS A 111 -21.82 -11.79 3.27
N SER A 112 -21.76 -10.82 4.22
CA SER A 112 -22.87 -10.51 5.12
C SER A 112 -23.86 -9.48 4.58
N GLU A 113 -23.59 -8.87 3.42
CA GLU A 113 -24.45 -7.89 2.75
C GLU A 113 -24.88 -8.39 1.34
N MET A 114 -24.80 -9.70 1.10
CA MET A 114 -25.26 -10.30 -0.14
C MET A 114 -26.78 -10.51 -0.14
N PHE A 115 -27.44 -10.11 -1.24
CA PHE A 115 -28.84 -10.38 -1.41
C PHE A 115 -29.08 -11.81 -1.93
N HIS A 116 -29.83 -12.59 -1.16
CA HIS A 116 -30.26 -13.94 -1.59
C HIS A 116 -31.57 -13.83 -2.37
N GLU A 117 -31.46 -13.48 -3.64
CA GLU A 117 -32.60 -13.25 -4.52
C GLU A 117 -32.45 -13.98 -5.86
N ALA A 118 -33.58 -14.27 -6.52
CA ALA A 118 -33.58 -14.84 -7.86
C ALA A 118 -33.72 -13.76 -8.94
N ALA A 119 -33.40 -14.13 -10.20
CA ALA A 119 -33.65 -13.25 -11.34
C ALA A 119 -35.10 -12.75 -11.36
N PRO A 120 -35.35 -11.46 -11.70
CA PRO A 120 -34.47 -10.48 -12.32
C PRO A 120 -33.61 -9.64 -11.36
N TYR A 121 -33.35 -10.06 -10.13
CA TYR A 121 -32.50 -9.41 -9.13
C TYR A 121 -32.95 -8.00 -8.74
N PRO A 122 -34.19 -7.84 -8.25
CA PRO A 122 -34.80 -6.52 -8.02
C PRO A 122 -34.08 -5.69 -6.95
N LEU A 123 -33.62 -6.31 -5.86
CA LEU A 123 -32.89 -5.61 -4.78
C LEU A 123 -31.50 -5.19 -5.25
N SER A 124 -30.76 -6.09 -5.91
CA SER A 124 -29.44 -5.77 -6.46
C SER A 124 -29.50 -4.61 -7.46
N ARG A 125 -30.50 -4.64 -8.35
CA ARG A 125 -30.73 -3.56 -9.32
C ARG A 125 -31.15 -2.24 -8.65
N ALA A 126 -31.99 -2.32 -7.64
CA ALA A 126 -32.39 -1.12 -6.88
C ALA A 126 -31.21 -0.51 -6.14
N TRP A 127 -30.37 -1.35 -5.50
CA TRP A 127 -29.18 -0.91 -4.81
C TRP A 127 -28.14 -0.31 -5.76
N ALA A 128 -27.89 -0.94 -6.90
CA ALA A 128 -26.98 -0.40 -7.92
C ALA A 128 -27.45 0.96 -8.46
N ARG A 129 -28.75 1.12 -8.76
CA ARG A 129 -29.32 2.42 -9.15
C ARG A 129 -29.12 3.48 -8.07
N GLU A 130 -29.45 3.13 -6.83
CA GLU A 130 -29.25 4.02 -5.69
C GLU A 130 -27.82 4.56 -5.60
N LEU A 131 -26.81 3.69 -5.72
CA LEU A 131 -25.41 4.06 -5.66
C LEU A 131 -24.98 4.89 -6.88
N LEU A 132 -25.40 4.51 -8.07
CA LEU A 132 -25.13 5.25 -9.30
C LEU A 132 -25.77 6.65 -9.29
N ASP A 133 -27.00 6.77 -8.79
CA ASP A 133 -27.69 8.05 -8.65
C ASP A 133 -27.03 8.94 -7.58
N THR A 134 -26.49 8.33 -6.51
CA THR A 134 -25.88 9.06 -5.39
C THR A 134 -24.48 9.58 -5.73
N VAL A 135 -23.59 8.74 -6.22
CA VAL A 135 -22.18 9.11 -6.44
C VAL A 135 -21.64 8.75 -7.83
N GLY A 136 -22.47 8.22 -8.71
CA GLY A 136 -22.04 7.82 -10.03
C GLY A 136 -21.39 8.93 -10.85
N ASN A 137 -21.72 10.20 -10.60
CA ASN A 137 -21.16 11.36 -11.29
C ASN A 137 -20.09 12.11 -10.48
N GLU A 138 -19.73 11.65 -9.27
CA GLU A 138 -18.72 12.32 -8.47
C GLU A 138 -17.32 12.05 -9.08
N PRO A 139 -16.50 13.08 -9.32
CA PRO A 139 -15.22 12.92 -10.02
C PRO A 139 -14.21 12.02 -9.33
N ALA A 140 -14.30 11.89 -8.00
CA ALA A 140 -13.43 11.01 -7.23
C ALA A 140 -13.70 9.53 -7.47
N LEU A 141 -14.89 9.15 -7.97
CA LEU A 141 -15.24 7.75 -8.20
C LEU A 141 -14.36 7.12 -9.28
N ALA A 142 -13.44 6.26 -8.86
CA ALA A 142 -12.45 5.62 -9.72
C ALA A 142 -12.90 4.23 -10.21
N PHE A 143 -13.48 3.43 -9.31
CA PHE A 143 -13.92 2.05 -9.57
C PHE A 143 -15.19 1.72 -8.82
N TRP A 144 -15.86 0.63 -9.25
CA TRP A 144 -16.77 -0.16 -8.43
C TRP A 144 -16.14 -1.52 -8.15
N ASP A 145 -15.86 -1.83 -6.88
CA ASP A 145 -15.59 -3.19 -6.45
C ASP A 145 -16.93 -3.83 -6.04
N VAL A 146 -17.47 -4.66 -6.93
CA VAL A 146 -18.85 -5.10 -6.76
C VAL A 146 -19.04 -6.19 -5.72
N PHE A 147 -17.97 -6.96 -5.41
CA PHE A 147 -18.04 -7.98 -4.36
C PHE A 147 -16.67 -8.29 -3.76
N ASN A 148 -16.59 -8.26 -2.44
CA ASN A 148 -15.39 -8.63 -1.69
C ASN A 148 -15.34 -10.13 -1.42
N GLU A 149 -14.25 -10.79 -1.85
CA GLU A 149 -13.90 -12.19 -1.56
C GLU A 149 -15.01 -13.22 -1.84
N PRO A 150 -15.62 -13.24 -3.05
CA PRO A 150 -16.63 -14.24 -3.36
C PRO A 150 -16.07 -15.67 -3.38
N ASP A 151 -14.78 -15.82 -3.50
CA ASP A 151 -14.04 -17.07 -3.60
C ASP A 151 -13.53 -17.60 -2.25
N TYR A 152 -13.80 -16.89 -1.14
CA TYR A 152 -13.41 -17.26 0.23
C TYR A 152 -14.63 -17.46 1.17
N PRO A 153 -15.57 -18.35 0.85
CA PRO A 153 -16.74 -18.67 1.67
C PRO A 153 -16.45 -19.85 2.62
N PRO A 154 -17.37 -20.11 3.56
CA PRO A 154 -17.27 -21.25 4.49
C PRO A 154 -17.32 -22.63 3.81
N THR A 155 -18.03 -22.76 2.69
CA THR A 155 -18.20 -24.01 1.97
C THR A 155 -18.08 -23.84 0.45
N ASP A 156 -17.81 -24.94 -0.27
CA ASP A 156 -17.74 -24.92 -1.75
C ASP A 156 -19.07 -24.55 -2.41
N ALA A 157 -20.20 -24.95 -1.80
CA ALA A 157 -21.52 -24.60 -2.30
C ALA A 157 -21.78 -23.08 -2.20
N ASP A 158 -21.39 -22.46 -1.08
CA ASP A 158 -21.48 -21.01 -0.92
C ASP A 158 -20.54 -20.28 -1.90
N ARG A 159 -19.35 -20.85 -2.17
CA ARG A 159 -18.41 -20.30 -3.13
C ARG A 159 -19.03 -20.16 -4.52
N ALA A 160 -19.66 -21.20 -5.03
CA ALA A 160 -20.31 -21.15 -6.34
C ALA A 160 -21.43 -20.08 -6.38
N ALA A 161 -22.24 -19.98 -5.32
CA ALA A 161 -23.29 -18.97 -5.21
C ALA A 161 -22.74 -17.54 -5.15
N HIS A 162 -21.66 -17.31 -4.38
CA HIS A 162 -21.01 -16.00 -4.26
C HIS A 162 -20.38 -15.56 -5.59
N LEU A 163 -19.69 -16.46 -6.28
CA LEU A 163 -19.09 -16.16 -7.60
C LEU A 163 -20.16 -15.85 -8.65
N ALA A 164 -21.26 -16.61 -8.66
CA ALA A 164 -22.39 -16.35 -9.54
C ALA A 164 -23.03 -14.99 -9.23
N TYR A 165 -23.21 -14.66 -7.95
CA TYR A 165 -23.77 -13.38 -7.55
C TYR A 165 -22.84 -12.20 -7.87
N ALA A 166 -21.53 -12.32 -7.65
CA ALA A 166 -20.56 -11.30 -8.02
C ALA A 166 -20.61 -11.02 -9.54
N ARG A 167 -20.76 -12.06 -10.36
CA ARG A 167 -20.96 -11.95 -11.81
C ARG A 167 -22.22 -11.19 -12.17
N VAL A 168 -23.32 -11.46 -11.46
CA VAL A 168 -24.60 -10.74 -11.65
C VAL A 168 -24.44 -9.26 -11.32
N LEU A 169 -23.82 -8.92 -10.18
CA LEU A 169 -23.58 -7.53 -9.79
C LEU A 169 -22.71 -6.80 -10.82
N ALA A 170 -21.62 -7.40 -11.28
CA ALA A 170 -20.78 -6.82 -12.32
C ALA A 170 -21.59 -6.50 -13.59
N GLY A 171 -22.45 -7.43 -14.03
CA GLY A 171 -23.36 -7.24 -15.16
C GLY A 171 -24.34 -6.08 -14.93
N ILE A 172 -24.94 -5.98 -13.75
CA ILE A 172 -25.89 -4.91 -13.38
C ILE A 172 -25.23 -3.54 -13.41
N PHE A 173 -24.05 -3.36 -12.80
CA PHE A 173 -23.32 -2.08 -12.83
C PHE A 173 -22.92 -1.69 -14.25
N ARG A 174 -22.44 -2.63 -15.06
CA ARG A 174 -22.09 -2.37 -16.46
C ARG A 174 -23.30 -1.99 -17.33
N GLU A 175 -24.47 -2.54 -17.04
CA GLU A 175 -25.72 -2.22 -17.72
C GLU A 175 -26.27 -0.86 -17.32
N LEU A 176 -26.27 -0.56 -16.01
CA LEU A 176 -26.99 0.60 -15.45
C LEU A 176 -26.16 1.86 -15.43
N ASP A 177 -24.81 1.82 -15.46
CA ASP A 177 -23.97 3.03 -15.46
C ASP A 177 -24.21 3.86 -16.75
N PRO A 178 -24.79 5.07 -16.64
CA PRO A 178 -25.08 5.90 -17.80
C PRO A 178 -23.85 6.61 -18.40
N ARG A 179 -22.74 6.65 -17.69
CA ARG A 179 -21.53 7.38 -18.11
C ARG A 179 -20.88 6.78 -19.34
N ARG A 180 -20.14 7.65 -20.07
CA ARG A 180 -19.35 7.19 -21.21
C ARG A 180 -18.02 7.96 -21.24
N PRO A 181 -16.87 7.32 -20.97
CA PRO A 181 -16.76 5.91 -20.55
C PRO A 181 -17.41 5.65 -19.17
N ARG A 182 -17.95 4.46 -18.96
CA ARG A 182 -18.49 4.07 -17.65
C ARG A 182 -17.38 3.86 -16.63
N THR A 183 -17.74 3.91 -15.35
CA THR A 183 -16.79 3.57 -14.28
C THR A 183 -16.35 2.12 -14.41
N PRO A 184 -15.05 1.82 -14.34
CA PRO A 184 -14.56 0.45 -14.33
C PRO A 184 -15.13 -0.38 -13.18
N VAL A 185 -15.40 -1.66 -13.45
CA VAL A 185 -15.89 -2.64 -12.48
C VAL A 185 -14.81 -3.66 -12.20
N THR A 186 -14.61 -3.98 -10.93
CA THR A 186 -13.74 -5.07 -10.45
C THR A 186 -14.46 -5.96 -9.44
N ILE A 187 -13.86 -7.08 -9.10
CA ILE A 187 -14.25 -8.02 -8.03
C ILE A 187 -12.96 -8.31 -7.24
N GLY A 188 -12.95 -7.99 -5.93
CA GLY A 188 -11.82 -8.25 -5.06
C GLY A 188 -11.75 -9.72 -4.65
N PHE A 189 -11.01 -10.56 -5.38
CA PHE A 189 -10.83 -11.97 -5.05
C PHE A 189 -9.83 -12.19 -3.92
N ALA A 190 -10.08 -13.17 -3.06
CA ALA A 190 -9.12 -13.56 -2.01
C ALA A 190 -7.86 -14.22 -2.59
N PHE A 191 -7.95 -14.84 -3.79
CA PHE A 191 -6.86 -15.57 -4.41
C PHE A 191 -6.70 -15.18 -5.89
N GLU A 192 -5.46 -15.07 -6.37
CA GLU A 192 -5.14 -14.66 -7.74
C GLU A 192 -5.73 -15.63 -8.80
N LYS A 193 -5.70 -16.92 -8.52
CA LYS A 193 -6.24 -17.95 -9.41
C LYS A 193 -7.74 -17.87 -9.64
N SER A 194 -8.48 -17.30 -8.68
CA SER A 194 -9.94 -17.17 -8.78
C SER A 194 -10.38 -16.06 -9.75
N MET A 195 -9.49 -15.15 -10.14
CA MET A 195 -9.78 -14.13 -11.14
C MET A 195 -10.26 -14.72 -12.48
N GLU A 196 -9.82 -15.94 -12.81
CA GLU A 196 -10.21 -16.65 -14.06
C GLU A 196 -11.73 -16.82 -14.19
N GLU A 197 -12.43 -17.02 -13.06
CA GLU A 197 -13.84 -17.39 -13.03
C GLU A 197 -14.78 -16.26 -13.49
N ASN A 198 -14.39 -15.01 -13.27
CA ASN A 198 -15.21 -13.84 -13.62
C ASN A 198 -14.44 -12.81 -14.46
N ALA A 199 -13.31 -13.18 -15.04
CA ALA A 199 -12.47 -12.28 -15.82
C ALA A 199 -13.21 -11.60 -16.99
N ASP A 200 -14.19 -12.27 -17.59
CA ASP A 200 -14.95 -11.76 -18.73
C ASP A 200 -15.94 -10.65 -18.37
N VAL A 201 -16.37 -10.56 -17.11
CA VAL A 201 -17.38 -9.57 -16.64
C VAL A 201 -16.80 -8.37 -15.91
N VAL A 202 -15.52 -8.36 -15.60
CA VAL A 202 -14.84 -7.21 -14.99
C VAL A 202 -14.05 -6.41 -16.01
N ASP A 203 -13.78 -5.15 -15.72
CA ASP A 203 -12.93 -4.28 -16.55
C ASP A 203 -11.48 -4.28 -16.06
N VAL A 204 -11.28 -4.47 -14.75
CA VAL A 204 -9.99 -4.55 -14.08
C VAL A 204 -9.96 -5.81 -13.25
N LEU A 205 -8.88 -6.57 -13.32
CA LEU A 205 -8.65 -7.73 -12.46
C LEU A 205 -8.15 -7.26 -11.10
N SER A 206 -8.65 -7.88 -10.02
CA SER A 206 -8.11 -7.63 -8.69
C SER A 206 -8.13 -8.88 -7.80
N PHE A 207 -7.19 -8.93 -6.87
CA PHE A 207 -7.06 -10.00 -5.90
C PHE A 207 -6.43 -9.47 -4.60
N HIS A 208 -6.37 -10.32 -3.56
CA HIS A 208 -5.74 -10.04 -2.28
C HIS A 208 -4.47 -10.87 -2.11
N ASP A 209 -3.51 -10.36 -1.33
CA ASP A 209 -2.25 -11.04 -1.09
C ASP A 209 -1.77 -10.85 0.35
N TYR A 210 -1.85 -11.92 1.12
CA TYR A 210 -1.38 -11.97 2.49
C TYR A 210 -0.32 -13.06 2.70
N LEU A 211 0.42 -13.41 1.64
CA LEU A 211 1.48 -14.42 1.68
C LEU A 211 2.67 -13.97 2.53
N PRO A 212 3.32 -14.89 3.27
CA PRO A 212 4.29 -14.52 4.28
C PRO A 212 5.71 -14.27 3.76
N THR A 213 6.07 -14.76 2.60
CA THR A 213 7.45 -14.66 2.09
C THR A 213 7.55 -13.91 0.76
N ARG A 214 8.70 -13.28 0.51
CA ARG A 214 8.97 -12.59 -0.76
C ARG A 214 8.88 -13.52 -1.97
N ALA A 215 9.30 -14.77 -1.83
CA ALA A 215 9.25 -15.73 -2.92
C ALA A 215 7.79 -16.02 -3.30
N GLU A 216 6.94 -16.36 -2.32
CA GLU A 216 5.52 -16.61 -2.56
C GLU A 216 4.80 -15.38 -3.12
N ILE A 217 5.08 -14.18 -2.60
CA ILE A 217 4.50 -12.93 -3.11
C ILE A 217 4.91 -12.70 -4.58
N ARG A 218 6.19 -12.89 -4.93
CA ARG A 218 6.68 -12.73 -6.31
C ARG A 218 6.06 -13.73 -7.25
N ASP A 219 5.95 -14.99 -6.84
CA ASP A 219 5.32 -16.05 -7.64
C ASP A 219 3.85 -15.74 -7.87
N ASN A 220 3.14 -15.27 -6.84
CA ASN A 220 1.75 -14.87 -6.90
C ASN A 220 1.54 -13.67 -7.86
N ILE A 221 2.36 -12.62 -7.71
CA ILE A 221 2.34 -11.46 -8.62
C ILE A 221 2.63 -11.90 -10.07
N ALA A 222 3.64 -12.75 -10.29
CA ALA A 222 4.01 -13.22 -11.62
C ALA A 222 2.88 -14.03 -12.28
N ALA A 223 2.19 -14.88 -11.52
CA ALA A 223 1.02 -15.62 -11.98
C ALA A 223 -0.12 -14.66 -12.37
N ALA A 224 -0.44 -13.70 -11.50
CA ALA A 224 -1.48 -12.71 -11.73
C ALA A 224 -1.19 -11.82 -12.97
N VAL A 225 0.05 -11.34 -13.12
CA VAL A 225 0.49 -10.54 -14.29
C VAL A 225 0.41 -11.35 -15.57
N THR A 226 0.84 -12.60 -15.54
CA THR A 226 0.74 -13.52 -16.70
C THR A 226 -0.69 -13.71 -17.12
N PHE A 227 -1.60 -13.96 -16.16
CA PHE A 227 -3.01 -14.11 -16.46
C PHE A 227 -3.63 -12.80 -16.99
N ALA A 228 -3.35 -11.67 -16.38
CA ALA A 228 -3.83 -10.37 -16.82
C ALA A 228 -3.41 -10.06 -18.28
N ALA A 229 -2.16 -10.35 -18.63
CA ALA A 229 -1.66 -10.21 -19.99
C ALA A 229 -2.40 -11.16 -20.97
N LYS A 230 -2.65 -12.41 -20.58
CA LYS A 230 -3.39 -13.40 -21.38
C LYS A 230 -4.80 -12.92 -21.74
N VAL A 231 -5.49 -12.27 -20.81
CA VAL A 231 -6.86 -11.78 -21.03
C VAL A 231 -6.92 -10.31 -21.44
N ASN A 232 -5.76 -9.65 -21.59
CA ASN A 232 -5.60 -8.25 -21.96
C ASN A 232 -6.40 -7.29 -21.06
N LYS A 233 -6.22 -7.41 -19.75
CA LYS A 233 -6.88 -6.55 -18.75
C LYS A 233 -5.88 -5.94 -17.78
N PRO A 234 -6.16 -4.71 -17.27
CA PRO A 234 -5.41 -4.14 -16.17
C PRO A 234 -5.50 -5.01 -14.92
N LEU A 235 -4.48 -4.93 -14.06
CA LEU A 235 -4.37 -5.67 -12.82
C LEU A 235 -4.06 -4.72 -11.66
N ILE A 236 -4.76 -4.90 -10.56
CA ILE A 236 -4.48 -4.26 -9.27
C ILE A 236 -4.56 -5.30 -8.15
N ASN A 237 -4.07 -4.96 -6.97
CA ASN A 237 -4.32 -5.72 -5.76
C ASN A 237 -5.13 -4.86 -4.78
N THR A 238 -6.25 -5.37 -4.27
CA THR A 238 -7.17 -4.60 -3.44
C THR A 238 -7.00 -4.80 -1.94
N GLU A 239 -6.14 -5.74 -1.50
CA GLU A 239 -5.79 -5.90 -0.09
C GLU A 239 -4.40 -6.54 0.09
N ILE A 240 -3.50 -5.81 0.74
CA ILE A 240 -2.19 -6.29 1.19
C ILE A 240 -1.87 -5.79 2.60
N GLY A 241 -0.96 -6.48 3.29
CA GLY A 241 -0.40 -6.03 4.56
C GLY A 241 -1.14 -6.55 5.79
N CYS A 242 -0.47 -7.44 6.54
CA CYS A 242 -0.97 -7.97 7.81
C CYS A 242 0.18 -8.42 8.68
N THR A 243 0.42 -7.73 9.78
CA THR A 243 1.49 -8.09 10.72
C THR A 243 1.27 -9.46 11.37
N GLY A 244 0.00 -9.82 11.61
CA GLY A 244 -0.37 -11.11 12.21
C GLY A 244 -0.20 -12.32 11.28
N ARG A 245 -0.01 -12.12 9.97
CA ARG A 245 0.24 -13.18 8.98
C ARG A 245 1.69 -13.20 8.49
N ALA A 246 2.60 -12.51 9.19
CA ALA A 246 3.98 -12.30 8.75
C ALA A 246 4.08 -11.72 7.31
N ASN A 247 3.09 -10.93 6.91
CA ASN A 247 3.03 -10.17 5.66
C ASN A 247 3.30 -8.69 5.95
N PRO A 248 4.56 -8.29 6.23
CA PRO A 248 4.87 -6.94 6.66
C PRO A 248 4.65 -5.95 5.51
N TYR A 249 4.06 -4.82 5.84
CA TYR A 249 3.69 -3.78 4.87
C TYR A 249 4.86 -3.32 4.00
N ASP A 250 6.01 -3.04 4.60
CA ASP A 250 7.17 -2.54 3.87
C ASP A 250 7.68 -3.54 2.82
N MET A 251 7.63 -4.83 3.12
CA MET A 251 8.04 -5.88 2.21
C MET A 251 7.08 -6.02 1.02
N ILE A 252 5.78 -6.13 1.30
CA ILE A 252 4.81 -6.36 0.23
C ILE A 252 4.62 -5.13 -0.64
N ILE A 253 4.62 -3.93 -0.06
CA ILE A 253 4.59 -2.66 -0.81
C ILE A 253 5.77 -2.58 -1.78
N GLU A 254 6.98 -3.00 -1.35
CA GLU A 254 8.15 -3.03 -2.21
C GLU A 254 7.97 -3.96 -3.41
N GLU A 255 7.47 -5.19 -3.18
CA GLU A 255 7.32 -6.18 -4.26
C GLU A 255 6.26 -5.75 -5.28
N TYR A 256 5.10 -5.25 -4.84
CA TYR A 256 4.07 -4.70 -5.73
C TYR A 256 4.54 -3.47 -6.51
N SER A 257 5.28 -2.57 -5.85
CA SER A 257 5.84 -1.39 -6.51
C SER A 257 6.86 -1.75 -7.58
N LYS A 258 7.75 -2.72 -7.32
CA LYS A 258 8.72 -3.22 -8.30
C LYS A 258 8.05 -3.91 -9.48
N ALA A 259 6.99 -4.64 -9.23
CA ALA A 259 6.19 -5.29 -10.27
C ALA A 259 5.32 -4.32 -11.08
N ARG A 260 5.22 -3.06 -10.67
CA ARG A 260 4.35 -2.04 -11.27
C ARG A 260 2.87 -2.45 -11.25
N VAL A 261 2.43 -3.10 -10.19
CA VAL A 261 1.04 -3.43 -9.91
C VAL A 261 0.53 -2.48 -8.83
N GLY A 262 -0.55 -1.77 -9.10
CA GLY A 262 -1.20 -0.92 -8.11
C GLY A 262 -1.80 -1.74 -6.98
N PHE A 263 -1.82 -1.18 -5.78
CA PHE A 263 -2.25 -1.92 -4.60
C PHE A 263 -2.99 -1.04 -3.59
N TYR A 264 -3.73 -1.71 -2.69
CA TYR A 264 -4.39 -1.10 -1.53
C TYR A 264 -3.97 -1.84 -0.26
N VAL A 265 -3.43 -1.11 0.70
CA VAL A 265 -3.08 -1.70 2.00
C VAL A 265 -4.32 -1.91 2.87
N TRP A 266 -4.37 -2.98 3.62
CA TRP A 266 -5.37 -3.20 4.66
C TRP A 266 -4.74 -2.87 6.02
N GLU A 267 -5.04 -1.73 6.69
CA GLU A 267 -5.95 -0.66 6.31
C GLU A 267 -5.39 0.73 6.71
N LEU A 268 -6.06 1.83 6.37
CA LEU A 268 -5.57 3.17 6.66
C LEU A 268 -5.51 3.44 8.18
N MET A 269 -6.64 3.28 8.87
CA MET A 269 -6.74 3.55 10.29
C MET A 269 -6.58 2.26 11.11
N ILE A 270 -6.03 2.39 12.31
CA ILE A 270 -6.01 1.29 13.28
C ILE A 270 -7.37 1.25 13.94
N THR A 271 -8.21 0.32 13.49
CA THR A 271 -9.57 0.16 13.97
C THR A 271 -9.64 -0.67 15.25
N LYS A 272 -10.69 -0.54 16.02
CA LYS A 272 -10.93 -1.41 17.19
C LYS A 272 -11.16 -2.89 16.84
N TYR A 273 -11.42 -3.19 15.55
CA TYR A 273 -11.75 -4.54 15.09
C TYR A 273 -10.52 -5.35 14.69
N TRP A 274 -9.66 -4.74 13.85
CA TRP A 274 -8.48 -5.38 13.29
C TRP A 274 -7.18 -4.71 13.74
N GLY A 275 -7.30 -3.72 14.64
CA GLY A 275 -6.20 -2.87 15.05
C GLY A 275 -5.00 -3.57 15.64
N ASP A 276 -5.13 -4.78 16.16
CA ASP A 276 -4.00 -5.55 16.67
C ASP A 276 -3.02 -5.96 15.55
N VAL A 277 -3.54 -6.22 14.35
CA VAL A 277 -2.76 -6.79 13.24
C VAL A 277 -2.78 -5.96 11.95
N HIS A 278 -3.60 -4.92 11.88
CA HIS A 278 -3.75 -4.06 10.72
C HIS A 278 -3.75 -2.56 11.07
N GLY A 279 -3.63 -1.73 10.05
CA GLY A 279 -3.74 -0.29 10.12
C GLY A 279 -2.41 0.44 10.22
N ILE A 280 -2.39 1.64 9.64
CA ILE A 280 -1.22 2.51 9.56
C ILE A 280 -1.25 3.59 10.63
N PHE A 281 -2.40 4.29 10.77
CA PHE A 281 -2.55 5.44 11.64
C PHE A 281 -3.43 5.15 12.85
N TYR A 282 -3.01 5.62 14.00
CA TYR A 282 -3.90 5.84 15.15
C TYR A 282 -4.81 7.04 14.90
N ALA A 283 -5.93 7.13 15.63
CA ALA A 283 -6.91 8.21 15.48
C ALA A 283 -6.32 9.63 15.66
N ASP A 284 -5.24 9.77 16.40
CA ASP A 284 -4.51 11.03 16.61
C ASP A 284 -3.49 11.36 15.50
N GLY A 285 -3.37 10.50 14.48
CA GLY A 285 -2.43 10.65 13.38
C GLY A 285 -1.02 10.13 13.64
N THR A 286 -0.80 9.49 14.79
CA THR A 286 0.44 8.76 15.07
C THR A 286 0.53 7.54 14.16
N ILE A 287 1.72 7.28 13.63
CA ILE A 287 1.99 6.15 12.75
C ILE A 287 2.46 4.96 13.56
N ARG A 288 1.86 3.77 13.33
CA ARG A 288 2.23 2.53 14.00
C ARG A 288 3.67 2.12 13.73
N ASP A 289 4.07 2.09 12.46
CA ASP A 289 5.39 1.67 12.02
C ASP A 289 5.90 2.63 10.92
N PRO A 290 6.98 3.38 11.16
CA PRO A 290 7.50 4.35 10.21
C PRO A 290 8.01 3.71 8.90
N SER A 291 8.23 2.41 8.85
CA SER A 291 8.60 1.72 7.61
C SER A 291 7.45 1.67 6.60
N ILE A 292 6.20 1.76 7.04
CA ILE A 292 5.04 1.75 6.15
C ILE A 292 5.00 3.02 5.29
N PRO A 293 4.94 4.24 5.86
CA PRO A 293 4.97 5.46 5.04
C PRO A 293 6.28 5.59 4.25
N ALA A 294 7.41 5.14 4.79
CA ALA A 294 8.65 5.11 4.04
C ALA A 294 8.53 4.26 2.77
N ALA A 295 7.97 3.06 2.86
CA ALA A 295 7.74 2.19 1.70
C ALA A 295 6.71 2.78 0.73
N MET A 296 5.63 3.39 1.21
CA MET A 296 4.64 4.10 0.37
C MET A 296 5.30 5.21 -0.46
N LEU A 297 6.30 5.89 0.10
CA LEU A 297 7.09 6.93 -0.56
C LEU A 297 8.30 6.37 -1.37
N GLY A 298 8.41 5.05 -1.50
CA GLY A 298 9.47 4.40 -2.28
C GLY A 298 10.81 4.21 -1.53
N LEU A 299 10.83 4.42 -0.22
CA LEU A 299 12.02 4.23 0.61
C LEU A 299 11.98 2.83 1.26
N TYR A 300 12.51 1.85 0.58
CA TYR A 300 12.47 0.45 1.02
C TYR A 300 13.61 0.11 1.96
N ARG A 301 13.32 -0.75 2.96
CA ARG A 301 14.39 -1.38 3.72
C ARG A 301 15.08 -2.42 2.83
N ASN A 302 16.39 -2.37 2.82
CA ASN A 302 17.18 -3.35 2.07
C ASN A 302 17.16 -4.71 2.80
N ARG A 303 16.16 -5.54 2.51
CA ARG A 303 15.95 -6.87 3.11
C ARG A 303 15.90 -7.99 2.08
N THR A 304 16.44 -7.78 0.90
CA THR A 304 16.50 -8.86 -0.09
C THR A 304 17.52 -9.92 0.35
N PRO A 305 17.30 -11.21 0.07
CA PRO A 305 18.32 -12.22 0.30
C PRO A 305 19.66 -11.87 -0.34
N SER A 306 19.67 -11.32 -1.56
CA SER A 306 20.86 -10.80 -2.20
C SER A 306 21.49 -9.64 -1.43
N ALA A 307 20.70 -8.80 -0.77
CA ALA A 307 21.25 -7.75 0.07
C ALA A 307 21.73 -8.28 1.43
N VAL A 308 21.18 -9.41 1.90
CA VAL A 308 21.71 -10.13 3.06
C VAL A 308 22.97 -10.92 2.69
N GLU A 309 23.02 -11.43 1.46
CA GLU A 309 24.21 -12.09 0.88
C GLU A 309 25.28 -11.07 0.44
N GLU A 310 24.85 -9.87 0.01
CA GLU A 310 25.66 -8.69 -0.29
C GLU A 310 25.91 -7.79 0.93
N PHE A 311 25.24 -8.10 2.05
CA PHE A 311 25.66 -7.59 3.35
C PHE A 311 26.93 -8.28 3.67
N PRO A 312 27.87 -7.55 3.24
CA PRO A 312 29.14 -8.14 3.19
C PRO A 312 29.43 -8.54 4.58
N ASP A 313 30.06 -9.32 4.47
CA ASP A 313 31.35 -9.17 5.07
C ASP A 313 31.38 -7.87 5.87
N ARG A 314 31.62 -8.02 7.12
CA ARG A 314 31.92 -6.95 8.08
C ARG A 314 32.73 -5.81 7.46
N GLU A 315 33.64 -6.14 6.53
CA GLU A 315 34.59 -5.24 5.88
C GLU A 315 33.94 -4.22 4.95
N GLY A 316 32.90 -4.55 4.21
CA GLY A 316 32.19 -3.60 3.37
C GLY A 316 31.42 -2.56 4.19
N TRP A 317 30.82 -2.95 5.32
CA TRP A 317 30.22 -2.01 6.25
C TRP A 317 31.23 -1.09 6.89
N VAL A 318 32.37 -1.65 7.34
CA VAL A 318 33.44 -0.86 7.89
C VAL A 318 33.99 0.12 6.85
N THR A 319 34.25 -0.34 5.63
CA THR A 319 34.73 0.52 4.54
C THR A 319 33.80 1.66 4.23
N ARG A 320 32.50 1.37 4.12
CA ARG A 320 31.46 2.39 3.88
C ARG A 320 31.36 3.39 5.04
N THR A 321 31.28 2.92 6.27
CA THR A 321 31.17 3.78 7.46
C THR A 321 32.37 4.69 7.63
N VAL A 322 33.57 4.16 7.41
CA VAL A 322 34.80 4.98 7.45
C VAL A 322 34.79 6.02 6.34
N THR A 323 34.44 5.66 5.12
CA THR A 323 34.38 6.60 3.99
C THR A 323 33.38 7.72 4.22
N GLU A 324 32.13 7.39 4.55
CA GLU A 324 31.06 8.39 4.82
C GLU A 324 31.41 9.25 6.04
N GLY A 325 31.96 8.66 7.10
CA GLY A 325 32.36 9.38 8.30
C GLY A 325 33.49 10.37 8.05
N ARG A 326 34.51 9.98 7.26
CA ARG A 326 35.60 10.88 6.85
C ARG A 326 35.08 12.02 5.98
N GLN A 327 34.18 11.74 5.06
CA GLN A 327 33.52 12.78 4.26
C GLN A 327 32.75 13.75 5.14
N TRP A 328 31.95 13.27 6.10
CA TRP A 328 31.23 14.11 7.05
C TRP A 328 32.20 15.01 7.85
N LEU A 329 33.30 14.45 8.38
CA LEU A 329 34.31 15.19 9.12
C LEU A 329 35.00 16.28 8.28
N SER A 330 35.13 16.11 6.97
CA SER A 330 35.70 17.10 6.06
C SER A 330 34.76 18.27 5.74
N THR A 331 33.46 18.13 6.04
CA THR A 331 32.43 19.11 5.72
C THR A 331 32.24 20.11 6.87
N ALA A 332 32.45 21.39 6.62
CA ALA A 332 32.42 22.43 7.66
C ALA A 332 31.04 22.59 8.33
N TYR A 333 29.96 22.41 7.57
CA TYR A 333 28.57 22.59 8.02
C TYR A 333 27.75 21.32 7.88
N ALA A 334 28.35 20.16 8.14
CA ALA A 334 27.63 18.90 8.07
C ALA A 334 26.54 18.82 9.16
N PRO A 335 25.35 18.28 8.84
CA PRO A 335 24.26 18.14 9.82
C PRO A 335 24.70 17.31 11.03
N TYR A 336 24.40 17.79 12.23
CA TYR A 336 24.73 17.11 13.49
C TYR A 336 24.10 15.71 13.57
N ALA A 337 22.82 15.58 13.14
CA ALA A 337 22.09 14.32 13.13
C ALA A 337 22.75 13.24 12.27
N ASP A 338 23.34 13.61 11.13
CA ASP A 338 24.03 12.65 10.25
C ASP A 338 25.35 12.17 10.90
N GLY A 339 26.10 13.06 11.53
CA GLY A 339 27.28 12.70 12.28
C GLY A 339 26.99 11.78 13.46
N LEU A 340 25.89 12.03 14.18
CA LEU A 340 25.44 11.20 15.29
C LEU A 340 25.05 9.79 14.80
N ARG A 341 24.34 9.69 13.66
CA ARG A 341 24.01 8.42 13.02
C ARG A 341 25.27 7.63 12.60
N LEU A 342 26.23 8.30 12.00
CA LEU A 342 27.51 7.68 11.62
C LEU A 342 28.30 7.18 12.84
N ALA A 343 28.33 7.96 13.92
CA ALA A 343 28.95 7.56 15.18
C ALA A 343 28.27 6.32 15.79
N GLU A 344 26.93 6.23 15.71
CA GLU A 344 26.17 5.08 16.18
C GLU A 344 26.48 3.82 15.38
N ILE A 345 26.50 3.92 14.05
CA ILE A 345 26.86 2.80 13.18
C ILE A 345 28.30 2.33 13.46
N ALA A 346 29.24 3.26 13.59
CA ALA A 346 30.63 2.95 13.90
C ALA A 346 30.80 2.26 15.28
N ALA A 347 30.08 2.75 16.29
CA ALA A 347 30.07 2.16 17.62
C ALA A 347 29.52 0.73 17.60
N ASN A 348 28.38 0.51 16.93
CA ASN A 348 27.76 -0.80 16.80
C ASN A 348 28.65 -1.80 16.03
N LEU A 349 29.35 -1.34 14.99
CA LEU A 349 30.31 -2.20 14.26
C LEU A 349 31.45 -2.63 15.15
N LEU A 350 31.98 -1.72 15.98
CA LEU A 350 33.07 -2.05 16.91
C LEU A 350 32.64 -3.03 17.98
N GLU A 351 31.45 -2.85 18.56
CA GLU A 351 30.94 -3.71 19.65
C GLU A 351 30.45 -5.07 19.13
N ALA A 352 29.63 -5.08 18.08
CA ALA A 352 29.06 -6.32 17.54
C ALA A 352 30.09 -7.26 16.93
N ASN A 353 31.24 -6.75 16.52
CA ASN A 353 32.35 -7.56 15.99
C ASN A 353 33.51 -7.75 17.00
N GLU A 354 33.30 -7.36 18.26
CA GLU A 354 34.31 -7.51 19.33
C GLU A 354 35.66 -6.84 19.00
N LEU A 355 35.64 -5.74 18.24
CA LEU A 355 36.83 -5.01 17.80
C LEU A 355 37.40 -4.07 18.86
N VAL A 356 36.68 -3.93 19.98
CA VAL A 356 37.08 -3.13 21.16
C VAL A 356 36.87 -3.94 22.41
N PRO A 357 37.63 -3.70 23.50
CA PRO A 357 37.40 -4.37 24.78
C PRO A 357 36.04 -4.11 25.32
N MET A 358 35.39 -5.11 25.96
CA MET A 358 34.05 -4.99 26.59
C MET A 358 33.92 -3.83 27.58
N ARG A 359 35.02 -3.34 28.14
CA ARG A 359 35.06 -2.17 29.06
C ARG A 359 34.94 -0.82 28.32
N ASP A 360 35.26 -0.79 27.03
CA ASP A 360 35.15 0.40 26.18
C ASP A 360 33.79 0.32 25.46
N LEU A 361 32.80 1.01 25.95
CA LEU A 361 31.41 0.97 25.45
C LEU A 361 31.13 2.16 24.51
N PRO A 362 31.53 2.11 23.23
CA PRO A 362 31.36 3.20 22.28
C PRO A 362 29.88 3.62 22.13
N ALA A 363 28.94 2.68 22.07
CA ALA A 363 27.52 2.97 21.94
C ALA A 363 26.99 3.79 23.14
N ARG A 364 27.51 3.57 24.35
CA ARG A 364 27.16 4.37 25.52
C ARG A 364 27.63 5.82 25.39
N ARG A 365 28.82 6.05 24.82
CA ARG A 365 29.34 7.40 24.55
C ARG A 365 28.47 8.13 23.53
N VAL A 366 28.05 7.45 22.47
CA VAL A 366 27.09 8.00 21.47
C VAL A 366 25.74 8.33 22.10
N ALA A 367 25.22 7.44 22.97
CA ALA A 367 23.94 7.66 23.65
C ALA A 367 23.97 8.90 24.56
N LEU A 368 25.10 9.21 25.21
CA LEU A 368 25.26 10.42 26.00
C LEU A 368 25.19 11.69 25.15
N LEU A 369 25.78 11.69 23.95
CA LEU A 369 25.67 12.81 23.02
C LEU A 369 24.26 12.96 22.45
N ARG A 370 23.53 11.85 22.26
CA ARG A 370 22.16 11.87 21.76
C ARG A 370 21.19 12.46 22.80
N GLY A 371 21.38 12.14 24.08
CA GLY A 371 20.51 12.60 25.16
C GLY A 371 20.83 13.98 25.71
N GLY A 372 21.93 14.61 25.26
CA GLY A 372 22.43 15.89 25.73
C GLY A 372 22.08 17.08 24.81
N VAL A 373 22.59 18.24 25.17
CA VAL A 373 22.59 19.40 24.28
C VAL A 373 23.56 19.10 23.11
N PRO A 374 23.20 19.40 21.85
CA PRO A 374 24.06 19.15 20.71
C PRO A 374 25.45 19.80 20.88
N ASP A 375 26.46 18.95 20.88
CA ASP A 375 27.88 19.37 20.94
C ASP A 375 28.63 18.87 19.69
N PRO A 376 28.74 19.73 18.65
CA PRO A 376 29.43 19.36 17.40
C PRO A 376 30.92 19.02 17.60
N SER A 377 31.59 19.63 18.57
CA SER A 377 33.01 19.37 18.84
C SER A 377 33.19 17.97 19.46
N ALA A 378 32.43 17.69 20.50
CA ALA A 378 32.47 16.35 21.13
C ALA A 378 32.05 15.24 20.15
N LEU A 379 31.06 15.48 19.26
CA LEU A 379 30.67 14.53 18.23
C LEU A 379 31.80 14.30 17.21
N ARG A 380 32.47 15.35 16.74
CA ARG A 380 33.61 15.22 15.80
C ARG A 380 34.77 14.45 16.42
N GLU A 381 35.08 14.72 17.68
CA GLU A 381 36.12 14.00 18.41
C GLU A 381 35.76 12.50 18.56
N LEU A 382 34.54 12.22 19.03
CA LEU A 382 34.05 10.86 19.18
C LEU A 382 34.05 10.08 17.85
N LEU A 383 33.46 10.68 16.79
CA LEU A 383 33.42 10.04 15.48
C LEU A 383 34.83 9.78 14.94
N THR A 384 35.76 10.73 15.11
CA THR A 384 37.17 10.55 14.72
C THR A 384 37.79 9.36 15.44
N ASP A 385 37.63 9.21 16.75
CA ASP A 385 38.11 8.08 17.53
C ASP A 385 37.54 6.75 17.04
N LEU A 386 36.20 6.69 16.82
CA LEU A 386 35.55 5.48 16.33
C LEU A 386 36.03 5.07 14.93
N LEU A 387 36.17 6.03 14.01
CA LEU A 387 36.68 5.73 12.66
C LEU A 387 38.13 5.29 12.65
N ASN A 388 38.96 5.86 13.51
CA ASN A 388 40.37 5.40 13.66
C ASN A 388 40.44 3.95 14.15
N LYS A 389 39.54 3.53 15.03
CA LYS A 389 39.43 2.13 15.49
C LYS A 389 38.91 1.17 14.42
N LEU A 390 38.08 1.66 13.49
CA LEU A 390 37.56 0.88 12.37
C LEU A 390 38.54 0.83 11.17
N GLU A 391 39.38 1.82 10.98
CA GLU A 391 40.27 1.95 9.81
C GLU A 391 41.10 0.68 9.51
N PRO A 392 41.67 -0.06 10.52
CA PRO A 392 42.43 -1.30 10.26
C PRO A 392 41.61 -2.43 9.65
N TYR A 393 40.27 -2.36 9.72
CA TYR A 393 39.34 -3.39 9.23
C TYR A 393 38.68 -3.00 7.90
N LYS A 394 39.13 -1.90 7.32
CA LYS A 394 38.64 -1.42 6.03
C LYS A 394 39.15 -2.34 4.92
N HIS A 395 38.20 -2.74 4.05
CA HIS A 395 38.54 -3.53 2.88
C HIS A 395 39.20 -2.65 1.82
N GLU A 396 40.43 -2.95 1.45
CA GLU A 396 41.05 -2.34 0.27
C GLU A 396 40.39 -2.95 -0.97
N ALA A 397 39.57 -2.17 -1.68
CA ALA A 397 39.05 -2.59 -2.96
C ALA A 397 40.21 -3.00 -3.87
N LYS A 398 40.37 -4.28 -4.12
CA LYS A 398 41.29 -4.74 -5.17
C LYS A 398 40.76 -4.19 -6.48
N VAL A 399 41.37 -3.14 -6.98
CA VAL A 399 41.15 -2.64 -8.33
C VAL A 399 41.46 -3.80 -9.26
N LYS A 400 40.42 -4.37 -9.88
CA LYS A 400 40.56 -5.36 -10.94
C LYS A 400 40.76 -4.66 -12.27
#